data_3e371dca6d21b92dcc262269ac7df959
#
_entry.id   3e371dca6d21b92dcc262269ac7df959
#
_cell.length_a   1.000
_cell.length_b   1.000
_cell.length_c   1.000
_cell.angle_alpha   90.00
_cell.angle_beta   90.00
_cell.angle_gamma   90.00
#
_symmetry.space_group_name_H-M   'P 1'
#
loop_
_entity.id
_entity.type
_entity.pdbx_description
1 polymer ?
#
loop_
_entity_poly.entity_id
_entity_poly.type
_entity_poly.pdbx_seq_one_letter_code
_entity_poly.pdbx_strand_id
1 'polypeptide(L)'
;MTVAIQKILNFWTRYENLNLKITFILISLQILHLYWLTADVVLQRIFGQGYLGLPKELIPLFIVVDYVEIPALVSGITFYLFSIFKGEPNPRKNMIFLGLLAIQVVHIFWITDEIVYESLLDNDLVKFPPYLAWIAILIDYLEIPVMVDLFYKTFKIKKNK
;
A
#
# COMPACT_ATOMS: atom_id res chain seq x y z
N MET A 1 22.14 3.69 -23.85
CA MET A 1 21.77 3.31 -22.48
C MET A 1 23.07 3.17 -21.67
N THR A 2 23.21 3.87 -20.56
CA THR A 2 24.47 3.91 -19.79
C THR A 2 24.74 2.55 -19.14
N VAL A 3 26.02 2.13 -19.05
CA VAL A 3 26.47 0.86 -18.43
C VAL A 3 25.88 0.67 -17.02
N ALA A 4 25.68 1.75 -16.28
CA ALA A 4 25.05 1.73 -14.96
C ALA A 4 23.59 1.24 -15.02
N ILE A 5 22.80 1.74 -15.98
CA ILE A 5 21.39 1.34 -16.17
C ILE A 5 21.32 -0.14 -16.52
N GLN A 6 22.23 -0.63 -17.38
CA GLN A 6 22.27 -2.06 -17.75
C GLN A 6 22.56 -2.96 -16.55
N LYS A 7 23.49 -2.57 -15.67
CA LYS A 7 23.79 -3.32 -14.44
C LYS A 7 22.59 -3.38 -13.49
N ILE A 8 21.88 -2.27 -13.32
CA ILE A 8 20.67 -2.21 -12.50
C ILE A 8 19.56 -3.12 -13.07
N LEU A 9 19.32 -3.05 -14.39
CA LEU A 9 18.34 -3.89 -15.06
C LEU A 9 18.68 -5.38 -14.92
N ASN A 10 19.94 -5.77 -15.09
CA ASN A 10 20.37 -7.16 -14.94
C ASN A 10 20.22 -7.67 -13.51
N PHE A 11 20.57 -6.84 -12.50
CA PHE A 11 20.34 -7.15 -11.10
C PHE A 11 18.86 -7.35 -10.81
N TRP A 12 18.02 -6.42 -11.26
CA TRP A 12 16.58 -6.48 -11.07
C TRP A 12 15.97 -7.74 -11.71
N THR A 13 16.33 -8.03 -12.97
CA THR A 13 15.84 -9.22 -13.69
C THR A 13 16.18 -10.52 -12.96
N ARG A 14 17.35 -10.57 -12.30
CA ARG A 14 17.76 -11.72 -11.50
C ARG A 14 16.89 -11.95 -10.28
N TYR A 15 16.41 -10.87 -9.65
CA TYR A 15 15.62 -10.92 -8.40
C TYR A 15 14.14 -10.60 -8.59
N GLU A 16 13.66 -10.46 -9.81
CA GLU A 16 12.29 -10.07 -10.13
C GLU A 16 11.23 -10.94 -9.44
N ASN A 17 11.39 -12.27 -9.51
CA ASN A 17 10.46 -13.21 -8.87
C ASN A 17 10.48 -13.10 -7.34
N LEU A 18 11.65 -12.84 -6.75
CA LEU A 18 11.76 -12.64 -5.30
C LEU A 18 11.08 -11.34 -4.89
N ASN A 19 11.37 -10.25 -5.61
CA ASN A 19 10.76 -8.96 -5.35
C ASN A 19 9.24 -9.02 -5.49
N LEU A 20 8.72 -9.65 -6.54
CA LEU A 20 7.27 -9.82 -6.73
C LEU A 20 6.62 -10.57 -5.55
N LYS A 21 7.27 -11.64 -5.05
CA LYS A 21 6.75 -12.38 -3.89
C LYS A 21 6.79 -11.55 -2.61
N ILE A 22 7.89 -10.84 -2.37
CA ILE A 22 8.03 -9.96 -1.21
C ILE A 22 6.97 -8.87 -1.27
N THR A 23 6.82 -8.19 -2.41
CA THR A 23 5.79 -7.16 -2.61
C THR A 23 4.40 -7.73 -2.35
N PHE A 24 4.09 -8.91 -2.88
CA PHE A 24 2.81 -9.56 -2.68
C PHE A 24 2.55 -9.90 -1.21
N ILE A 25 3.54 -10.44 -0.49
CA ILE A 25 3.40 -10.76 0.94
C ILE A 25 3.15 -9.47 1.74
N LEU A 26 3.97 -8.45 1.53
CA LEU A 26 3.87 -7.19 2.27
C LEU A 26 2.54 -6.50 2.02
N ILE A 27 2.09 -6.40 0.76
CA ILE A 27 0.82 -5.75 0.44
C ILE A 27 -0.37 -6.59 0.92
N SER A 28 -0.23 -7.92 1.01
CA SER A 28 -1.29 -8.79 1.55
C SER A 28 -1.50 -8.61 3.04
N LEU A 29 -0.52 -8.12 3.78
CA LEU A 29 -0.68 -7.76 5.20
C LEU A 29 -1.67 -6.60 5.37
N GLN A 30 -1.80 -5.73 4.36
CA GLN A 30 -2.76 -4.63 4.38
C GLN A 30 -4.23 -5.10 4.35
N ILE A 31 -4.49 -6.37 4.02
CA ILE A 31 -5.84 -6.95 4.16
C ILE A 31 -6.31 -6.88 5.62
N LEU A 32 -5.41 -7.06 6.58
CA LEU A 32 -5.73 -6.95 8.00
C LEU A 32 -6.10 -5.50 8.36
N HIS A 33 -5.34 -4.53 7.84
CA HIS A 33 -5.64 -3.11 7.98
C HIS A 33 -6.99 -2.77 7.37
N LEU A 34 -7.25 -3.15 6.12
CA LEU A 34 -8.51 -2.90 5.42
C LEU A 34 -9.71 -3.56 6.13
N TYR A 35 -9.52 -4.75 6.72
CA TYR A 35 -10.56 -5.39 7.51
C TYR A 35 -10.89 -4.57 8.77
N TRP A 36 -9.88 -4.14 9.53
CA TRP A 36 -10.07 -3.29 10.69
C TRP A 36 -10.68 -1.94 10.30
N LEU A 37 -10.15 -1.28 9.29
CA LEU A 37 -10.66 -0.01 8.77
C LEU A 37 -12.16 -0.12 8.45
N THR A 38 -12.56 -1.20 7.77
CA THR A 38 -13.97 -1.43 7.43
C THR A 38 -14.80 -1.68 8.68
N ALA A 39 -14.37 -2.61 9.54
CA ALA A 39 -15.17 -3.10 10.66
C ALA A 39 -15.30 -2.10 11.81
N ASP A 40 -14.27 -1.31 12.07
CA ASP A 40 -14.31 -0.35 13.17
C ASP A 40 -14.49 1.09 12.69
N VAL A 41 -13.69 1.55 11.73
CA VAL A 41 -13.71 2.97 11.36
C VAL A 41 -14.91 3.30 10.46
N VAL A 42 -15.10 2.55 9.37
CA VAL A 42 -16.18 2.83 8.39
C VAL A 42 -17.55 2.55 9.02
N LEU A 43 -17.73 1.39 9.64
CA LEU A 43 -19.02 1.02 10.24
C LEU A 43 -19.37 1.91 11.43
N GLN A 44 -18.40 2.30 12.24
CA GLN A 44 -18.62 3.27 13.32
C GLN A 44 -19.08 4.64 12.77
N ARG A 45 -18.49 5.11 11.67
CA ARG A 45 -18.89 6.37 11.03
C ARG A 45 -20.30 6.32 10.41
N ILE A 46 -20.71 5.17 9.88
CA ILE A 46 -22.03 5.01 9.22
C ILE A 46 -23.12 4.67 10.24
N PHE A 47 -22.86 3.75 11.16
CA PHE A 47 -23.88 3.18 12.07
C PHE A 47 -23.70 3.62 13.52
N GLY A 48 -22.69 4.41 13.85
CA GLY A 48 -22.40 4.86 15.22
C GLY A 48 -21.81 3.79 16.14
N GLN A 49 -21.52 2.60 15.62
CA GLN A 49 -20.95 1.49 16.40
C GLN A 49 -19.87 0.77 15.57
N GLY A 50 -18.70 0.58 16.17
CA GLY A 50 -17.65 -0.29 15.65
C GLY A 50 -17.96 -1.75 16.01
N TYR A 51 -17.65 -2.69 15.12
CA TYR A 51 -17.96 -4.12 15.32
C TYR A 51 -16.90 -4.86 16.13
N LEU A 52 -15.64 -4.44 16.05
CA LEU A 52 -14.55 -5.15 16.72
C LEU A 52 -14.33 -4.68 18.15
N GLY A 53 -14.67 -3.40 18.46
CA GLY A 53 -14.51 -2.82 19.80
C GLY A 53 -13.09 -3.02 20.35
N LEU A 54 -12.07 -2.81 19.51
CA LEU A 54 -10.69 -3.15 19.84
C LEU A 54 -10.22 -2.38 21.08
N PRO A 55 -9.54 -3.07 22.00
CA PRO A 55 -8.88 -2.41 23.11
C PRO A 55 -7.88 -1.38 22.61
N LYS A 56 -7.79 -0.24 23.29
CA LYS A 56 -6.86 0.84 22.93
C LYS A 56 -5.39 0.38 22.88
N GLU A 57 -5.07 -0.68 23.60
CA GLU A 57 -3.75 -1.30 23.66
C GLU A 57 -3.34 -1.92 22.32
N LEU A 58 -4.29 -2.24 21.43
CA LEU A 58 -4.02 -2.80 20.11
C LEU A 58 -3.83 -1.74 19.01
N ILE A 59 -4.19 -0.48 19.27
CA ILE A 59 -4.01 0.62 18.29
C ILE A 59 -2.56 0.70 17.79
N PRO A 60 -1.50 0.61 18.64
CA PRO A 60 -0.12 0.64 18.16
C PRO A 60 0.21 -0.48 17.18
N LEU A 61 -0.43 -1.65 17.31
CA LEU A 61 -0.23 -2.76 16.38
C LEU A 61 -0.74 -2.43 14.98
N PHE A 62 -1.90 -1.78 14.86
CA PHE A 62 -2.44 -1.35 13.57
C PHE A 62 -1.58 -0.25 12.95
N ILE A 63 -1.07 0.70 13.74
CA ILE A 63 -0.11 1.69 13.27
C ILE A 63 1.14 1.01 12.69
N VAL A 64 1.66 -0.05 13.33
CA VAL A 64 2.80 -0.82 12.80
C VAL A 64 2.43 -1.50 11.47
N VAL A 65 1.22 -2.04 11.34
CA VAL A 65 0.75 -2.64 10.08
C VAL A 65 0.71 -1.61 8.96
N ASP A 66 0.26 -0.38 9.24
CA ASP A 66 0.25 0.73 8.26
C ASP A 66 1.68 1.07 7.81
N TYR A 67 2.63 1.16 8.75
CA TYR A 67 4.03 1.43 8.37
C TYR A 67 4.73 0.29 7.62
N VAL A 68 4.23 -0.96 7.72
CA VAL A 68 4.68 -2.08 6.86
C VAL A 68 4.31 -1.84 5.40
N GLU A 69 3.36 -0.96 5.12
CA GLU A 69 3.04 -0.52 3.77
C GLU A 69 4.24 0.17 3.09
N ILE A 70 5.07 0.91 3.82
CA ILE A 70 6.22 1.63 3.24
C ILE A 70 7.14 0.71 2.42
N PRO A 71 7.70 -0.39 2.95
CA PRO A 71 8.48 -1.33 2.16
C PRO A 71 7.67 -2.00 1.04
N ALA A 72 6.36 -2.21 1.22
CA ALA A 72 5.48 -2.72 0.17
C ALA A 72 5.37 -1.74 -1.00
N LEU A 73 5.18 -0.45 -0.71
CA LEU A 73 5.11 0.63 -1.71
C LEU A 73 6.42 0.77 -2.47
N VAL A 74 7.56 0.82 -1.77
CA VAL A 74 8.89 0.91 -2.41
C VAL A 74 9.10 -0.27 -3.35
N SER A 75 8.78 -1.49 -2.90
CA SER A 75 8.91 -2.70 -3.68
C SER A 75 7.94 -2.73 -4.88
N GLY A 76 6.68 -2.37 -4.67
CA GLY A 76 5.63 -2.31 -5.70
C GLY A 76 5.90 -1.26 -6.76
N ILE A 77 6.23 -0.03 -6.36
CA ILE A 77 6.60 1.07 -7.26
C ILE A 77 7.79 0.63 -8.12
N THR A 78 8.81 0.07 -7.50
CA THR A 78 10.00 -0.42 -8.23
C THR A 78 9.60 -1.51 -9.22
N PHE A 79 8.76 -2.47 -8.82
CA PHE A 79 8.27 -3.53 -9.69
C PHE A 79 7.54 -2.97 -10.93
N TYR A 80 6.58 -2.07 -10.77
CA TYR A 80 5.83 -1.52 -11.89
C TYR A 80 6.67 -0.60 -12.79
N LEU A 81 7.59 0.18 -12.22
CA LEU A 81 8.56 0.97 -12.99
C LEU A 81 9.40 0.06 -13.91
N PHE A 82 9.97 -1.01 -13.38
CA PHE A 82 10.76 -1.94 -14.19
C PHE A 82 9.93 -2.69 -15.22
N SER A 83 8.69 -3.05 -14.92
CA SER A 83 7.76 -3.64 -15.88
C SER A 83 7.50 -2.71 -17.07
N ILE A 84 7.38 -1.39 -16.81
CA ILE A 84 7.23 -0.37 -17.87
C ILE A 84 8.51 -0.27 -18.71
N PHE A 85 9.70 -0.19 -18.06
CA PHE A 85 10.98 -0.09 -18.77
C PHE A 85 11.33 -1.34 -19.60
N LYS A 86 10.87 -2.52 -19.18
CA LYS A 86 11.01 -3.76 -19.94
C LYS A 86 10.08 -3.86 -21.16
N GLY A 87 9.10 -2.97 -21.27
CA GLY A 87 8.12 -3.00 -22.37
C GLY A 87 7.14 -4.16 -22.25
N GLU A 88 6.73 -4.51 -21.02
CA GLU A 88 5.67 -5.50 -20.82
C GLU A 88 4.38 -5.17 -21.59
N PRO A 89 3.57 -6.18 -21.94
CA PRO A 89 2.48 -6.06 -22.91
C PRO A 89 1.31 -5.16 -22.47
N ASN A 90 1.33 -4.57 -21.30
CA ASN A 90 0.28 -3.65 -20.83
C ASN A 90 0.85 -2.43 -20.08
N PRO A 91 1.61 -1.53 -20.75
CA PRO A 91 2.25 -0.40 -20.07
C PRO A 91 1.23 0.54 -19.43
N ARG A 92 0.06 0.74 -20.03
CA ARG A 92 -1.02 1.59 -19.47
C ARG A 92 -1.51 1.05 -18.11
N LYS A 93 -1.71 -0.26 -18.01
CA LYS A 93 -2.11 -0.90 -16.77
C LYS A 93 -1.04 -0.72 -15.68
N ASN A 94 0.23 -0.95 -16.00
CA ASN A 94 1.34 -0.76 -15.07
C ASN A 94 1.47 0.71 -14.63
N MET A 95 1.21 1.68 -15.52
CA MET A 95 1.17 3.11 -15.16
C MET A 95 0.02 3.44 -14.20
N ILE A 96 -1.18 2.86 -14.40
CA ILE A 96 -2.30 3.06 -13.46
C ILE A 96 -1.93 2.54 -12.07
N PHE A 97 -1.39 1.33 -11.96
CA PHE A 97 -0.99 0.78 -10.67
C PHE A 97 0.15 1.57 -10.01
N LEU A 98 1.10 2.06 -10.81
CA LEU A 98 2.13 2.97 -10.30
C LEU A 98 1.51 4.26 -9.73
N GLY A 99 0.51 4.82 -10.42
CA GLY A 99 -0.23 6.00 -9.95
C GLY A 99 -0.99 5.74 -8.64
N LEU A 100 -1.65 4.58 -8.53
CA LEU A 100 -2.34 4.20 -7.29
C LEU A 100 -1.36 4.07 -6.11
N LEU A 101 -0.21 3.43 -6.30
CA LEU A 101 0.83 3.33 -5.28
C LEU A 101 1.45 4.70 -4.94
N ALA A 102 1.59 5.60 -5.91
CA ALA A 102 2.07 6.96 -5.65
C ALA A 102 1.09 7.77 -4.77
N ILE A 103 -0.22 7.57 -4.94
CA ILE A 103 -1.24 8.18 -4.07
C ILE A 103 -1.10 7.65 -2.64
N GLN A 104 -0.81 6.36 -2.45
CA GLN A 104 -0.59 5.78 -1.13
C GLN A 104 0.64 6.39 -0.42
N VAL A 105 1.71 6.70 -1.15
CA VAL A 105 2.86 7.40 -0.55
C VAL A 105 2.43 8.74 0.08
N VAL A 106 1.56 9.50 -0.60
CA VAL A 106 1.03 10.76 -0.06
C VAL A 106 0.14 10.49 1.16
N HIS A 107 -0.64 9.41 1.12
CA HIS A 107 -1.52 9.02 2.21
C HIS A 107 -0.77 8.67 3.49
N ILE A 108 0.38 7.97 3.41
CA ILE A 108 1.22 7.68 4.57
C ILE A 108 1.69 8.97 5.29
N PHE A 109 2.07 9.99 4.55
CA PHE A 109 2.42 11.27 5.18
C PHE A 109 1.25 11.86 5.93
N TRP A 110 0.04 11.73 5.40
CA TRP A 110 -1.17 12.20 6.06
C TRP A 110 -1.47 11.42 7.34
N ILE A 111 -1.46 10.08 7.29
CA ILE A 111 -1.68 9.24 8.49
C ILE A 111 -0.64 9.55 9.56
N THR A 112 0.62 9.77 9.16
CA THR A 112 1.69 10.14 10.10
C THR A 112 1.35 11.43 10.84
N ASP A 113 0.82 12.44 10.16
CA ASP A 113 0.41 13.69 10.79
C ASP A 113 -0.82 13.48 11.69
N GLU A 114 -1.90 12.90 11.16
CA GLU A 114 -3.20 12.80 11.86
C GLU A 114 -3.16 11.82 13.05
N ILE A 115 -2.47 10.68 12.92
CA ILE A 115 -2.51 9.64 13.96
C ILE A 115 -1.29 9.70 14.87
N VAL A 116 -0.09 9.83 14.32
CA VAL A 116 1.15 9.72 15.10
C VAL A 116 1.44 11.02 15.84
N TYR A 117 1.35 12.15 15.16
CA TYR A 117 1.61 13.44 15.81
C TYR A 117 0.53 13.80 16.83
N GLU A 118 -0.75 13.58 16.51
CA GLU A 118 -1.86 13.81 17.47
C GLU A 118 -1.71 12.92 18.69
N SER A 119 -1.45 11.61 18.50
CA SER A 119 -1.36 10.64 19.60
C SER A 119 -0.12 10.78 20.49
N LEU A 120 1.00 11.28 19.94
CA LEU A 120 2.26 11.39 20.66
C LEU A 120 2.55 12.78 21.22
N LEU A 121 2.06 13.85 20.58
CA LEU A 121 2.45 15.22 20.89
C LEU A 121 1.28 16.09 21.34
N ASP A 122 0.04 15.57 21.39
CA ASP A 122 -1.21 16.30 21.68
C ASP A 122 -1.37 17.58 20.81
N ASN A 123 -0.73 17.61 19.65
CA ASN A 123 -0.74 18.73 18.72
C ASN A 123 -0.92 18.23 17.29
N ASP A 124 -2.03 18.63 16.67
CA ASP A 124 -2.21 18.47 15.22
C ASP A 124 -1.33 19.49 14.49
N LEU A 125 -0.47 19.04 13.57
CA LEU A 125 0.23 19.93 12.65
C LEU A 125 -0.76 20.61 11.71
N VAL A 126 -1.77 19.84 11.26
CA VAL A 126 -2.83 20.32 10.37
C VAL A 126 -4.19 19.78 10.81
N LYS A 127 -5.13 20.68 11.15
CA LYS A 127 -6.52 20.27 11.42
C LYS A 127 -7.27 19.98 10.13
N PHE A 128 -7.47 18.71 9.85
CA PHE A 128 -8.20 18.28 8.65
C PHE A 128 -9.72 18.32 8.87
N PRO A 129 -10.48 18.78 7.88
CA PRO A 129 -11.94 18.73 7.96
C PRO A 129 -12.45 17.28 7.85
N PRO A 130 -13.58 16.94 8.50
CA PRO A 130 -14.09 15.56 8.61
C PRO A 130 -14.29 14.81 7.27
N TYR A 131 -14.56 15.53 6.17
CA TYR A 131 -14.73 14.92 4.85
C TYR A 131 -13.42 14.34 4.30
N LEU A 132 -12.27 14.88 4.71
CA LEU A 132 -10.97 14.36 4.29
C LEU A 132 -10.71 12.95 4.84
N ALA A 133 -11.25 12.62 6.01
CA ALA A 133 -11.15 11.26 6.52
C ALA A 133 -11.85 10.22 5.61
N TRP A 134 -12.92 10.61 4.91
CA TRP A 134 -13.52 9.74 3.89
C TRP A 134 -12.65 9.58 2.65
N ILE A 135 -11.94 10.64 2.27
CA ILE A 135 -10.96 10.57 1.17
C ILE A 135 -9.81 9.64 1.56
N ALA A 136 -9.30 9.75 2.79
CA ALA A 136 -8.26 8.86 3.33
C ALA A 136 -8.70 7.39 3.26
N ILE A 137 -9.87 7.07 3.79
CA ILE A 137 -10.48 5.73 3.71
C ILE A 137 -10.59 5.24 2.26
N LEU A 138 -11.00 6.11 1.33
CA LEU A 138 -11.10 5.75 -0.08
C LEU A 138 -9.74 5.44 -0.69
N ILE A 139 -8.70 6.18 -0.31
CA ILE A 139 -7.33 5.94 -0.76
C ILE A 139 -6.87 4.56 -0.34
N ASP A 140 -7.10 4.13 0.90
CA ASP A 140 -6.76 2.78 1.37
C ASP A 140 -7.40 1.69 0.50
N TYR A 141 -8.66 1.86 0.12
CA TYR A 141 -9.31 0.90 -0.78
C TYR A 141 -8.72 0.86 -2.19
N LEU A 142 -7.96 1.87 -2.63
CA LEU A 142 -7.27 1.84 -3.92
C LEU A 142 -6.11 0.83 -3.97
N GLU A 143 -5.72 0.25 -2.84
CA GLU A 143 -4.76 -0.86 -2.82
C GLU A 143 -5.34 -2.17 -3.37
N ILE A 144 -6.65 -2.39 -3.23
CA ILE A 144 -7.30 -3.64 -3.64
C ILE A 144 -7.00 -4.02 -5.10
N PRO A 145 -7.14 -3.13 -6.10
CA PRO A 145 -6.76 -3.43 -7.48
C PRO A 145 -5.30 -3.85 -7.64
N VAL A 146 -4.38 -3.24 -6.87
CA VAL A 146 -2.96 -3.58 -6.90
C VAL A 146 -2.71 -4.96 -6.29
N MET A 147 -3.35 -5.28 -5.16
CA MET A 147 -3.30 -6.60 -4.53
C MET A 147 -3.75 -7.69 -5.49
N VAL A 148 -4.86 -7.48 -6.18
CA VAL A 148 -5.41 -8.43 -7.17
C VAL A 148 -4.45 -8.64 -8.33
N ASP A 149 -3.85 -7.58 -8.87
CA ASP A 149 -2.87 -7.69 -9.96
C ASP A 149 -1.61 -8.46 -9.53
N LEU A 150 -1.06 -8.15 -8.37
CA LEU A 150 0.11 -8.83 -7.80
C LEU A 150 -0.18 -10.29 -7.50
N PHE A 151 -1.38 -10.61 -7.00
CA PHE A 151 -1.84 -11.98 -6.83
C PHE A 151 -1.78 -12.75 -8.15
N TYR A 152 -2.43 -12.23 -9.19
CA TYR A 152 -2.41 -12.89 -10.50
C TYR A 152 -1.00 -13.04 -11.07
N LYS A 153 -0.16 -12.02 -10.98
CA LYS A 153 1.22 -12.08 -11.47
C LYS A 153 2.04 -13.12 -10.70
N THR A 154 1.93 -13.16 -9.37
CA THR A 154 2.67 -14.11 -8.52
C THR A 154 2.31 -15.57 -8.82
N PHE A 155 1.02 -15.86 -9.00
CA PHE A 155 0.56 -17.23 -9.23
C PHE A 155 0.67 -17.67 -10.70
N LYS A 156 0.59 -16.74 -11.67
CA LYS A 156 0.76 -17.05 -13.10
C LYS A 156 2.19 -17.49 -13.42
N ILE A 157 3.19 -16.87 -12.77
CA ILE A 157 4.59 -17.28 -12.92
C ILE A 157 4.82 -18.71 -12.46
N LYS A 158 4.06 -19.19 -11.47
CA LYS A 158 4.15 -20.53 -10.93
C LYS A 158 3.61 -21.62 -11.88
N LYS A 159 2.73 -21.25 -12.81
CA LYS A 159 2.05 -22.17 -13.73
C LYS A 159 2.85 -22.42 -15.03
N ASN A 160 3.83 -21.57 -15.34
CA ASN A 160 4.64 -21.62 -16.55
C ASN A 160 6.06 -22.18 -16.30
N LYS A 161 6.34 -22.75 -15.14
CA LYS A 161 7.52 -23.52 -14.77
C LYS A 161 7.16 -24.99 -14.58
#